data_a3f0c0d22af7513a061635d173e719af
#
_entry.id   a3f0c0d22af7513a061635d173e719af
#
_cell.length_a   1.000
_cell.length_b   1.000
_cell.length_c   1.000
_cell.angle_alpha   90.00
_cell.angle_beta   90.00
_cell.angle_gamma   90.00
#
_symmetry.space_group_name_H-M   'P 1'
#
loop_
_entity.id
_entity.type
_entity.pdbx_description
1 polymer ?
#
loop_
_entity_poly.entity_id
_entity_poly.type
_entity_poly.pdbx_seq_one_letter_code
_entity_poly.pdbx_strand_id
1 'polypeptide(L)'
;MSGDRRVRLDGRVVRGPRAGPARQQEDAISSASTTAVAPVGVEVRGLTKTFGRVRAVDDLSFTVEPGQVTGFLGPNGAGKTTTLRMALGLIAPDRGTTTFNGVPYSRLPEPARQVGAVLETAFHPARTGRNHLRVYCRAAGLPVSRADAVLDQVGLTPAAHRKAGGYSLGMRQRLGLATALLGDPAVLVLDEPANGLDPEGIQWLRGFLRHLAHEQGRTVLVSSHLLAEVEQTADRVVIVGAGKLVRQGSLAELRSGADGNGAGTVLVRSPQAPRLAEVLRAAGTAVEETGPEALTVRGLTSDQVGSRAFTAGVELHELRARTSGLEEVYFQLTTGQEQYAAGPAAPADGKGDPR
;
A
#
# COMPACT_ATOMS: atom_id res chain seq x y z
N MET A 1 23.76 8.11 33.70
CA MET A 1 25.20 8.49 33.78
C MET A 1 25.83 8.12 32.45
N SER A 2 25.89 9.08 31.54
CA SER A 2 26.42 8.87 30.18
C SER A 2 27.90 9.22 30.19
N GLY A 3 28.75 8.24 29.95
CA GLY A 3 30.22 8.39 29.95
C GLY A 3 30.70 8.91 28.60
N ASP A 4 31.18 10.13 28.61
CA ASP A 4 31.91 10.78 27.51
C ASP A 4 33.29 10.13 27.37
N ARG A 5 33.48 9.25 26.39
CA ARG A 5 34.79 8.63 26.08
C ARG A 5 35.61 9.61 25.23
N ARG A 6 36.50 10.35 25.87
CA ARG A 6 37.52 11.15 25.19
C ARG A 6 38.76 10.30 24.93
N VAL A 7 39.11 10.10 23.66
CA VAL A 7 40.38 9.49 23.25
C VAL A 7 41.35 10.61 22.92
N ARG A 8 42.53 10.65 23.58
CA ARG A 8 43.62 11.59 23.27
C ARG A 8 44.63 10.88 22.38
N LEU A 9 44.90 11.43 21.24
CA LEU A 9 46.06 11.16 20.39
C LEU A 9 46.67 12.50 20.00
N ASP A 10 47.97 12.68 20.28
CA ASP A 10 48.84 13.80 19.88
C ASP A 10 48.32 15.21 20.13
N GLY A 11 47.90 15.49 21.37
CA GLY A 11 47.72 16.87 21.85
C GLY A 11 46.58 17.70 21.20
N ARG A 12 45.83 17.17 20.26
CA ARG A 12 44.65 17.83 19.67
C ARG A 12 43.37 17.07 20.00
N VAL A 13 42.35 17.80 20.46
CA VAL A 13 41.00 17.27 20.69
C VAL A 13 40.27 17.24 19.35
N VAL A 14 40.11 16.05 18.78
CA VAL A 14 39.28 15.85 17.57
C VAL A 14 37.87 15.50 18.04
N ARG A 15 36.91 16.33 17.66
CA ARG A 15 35.47 16.00 17.81
C ARG A 15 35.12 14.96 16.75
N GLY A 16 34.59 13.81 17.18
CA GLY A 16 34.03 12.80 16.28
C GLY A 16 32.91 13.37 15.39
N PRO A 17 32.62 12.73 14.26
CA PRO A 17 31.59 13.20 13.35
C PRO A 17 30.23 13.27 14.04
N ARG A 18 29.56 14.42 13.94
CA ARG A 18 28.16 14.57 14.36
C ARG A 18 27.32 13.58 13.57
N ALA A 19 26.43 12.85 14.24
CA ALA A 19 25.44 12.02 13.58
C ALA A 19 24.68 12.83 12.53
N GLY A 20 24.61 12.32 11.30
CA GLY A 20 23.95 12.99 10.19
C GLY A 20 22.42 13.08 10.40
N PRO A 21 21.73 13.92 9.62
CA PRO A 21 20.29 14.19 9.78
C PRO A 21 19.38 12.93 9.71
N ALA A 22 19.83 11.86 9.10
CA ALA A 22 19.06 10.61 9.01
C ALA A 22 18.86 9.90 10.37
N ARG A 23 19.88 9.87 11.24
CA ARG A 23 19.74 9.26 12.58
C ARG A 23 18.85 10.08 13.52
N GLN A 24 18.80 11.40 13.34
CA GLN A 24 17.93 12.25 14.16
C GLN A 24 16.44 12.10 13.78
N GLN A 25 16.13 11.61 12.57
CA GLN A 25 14.76 11.31 12.16
C GLN A 25 14.24 9.98 12.69
N GLU A 26 15.07 8.97 12.84
CA GLU A 26 14.68 7.69 13.46
C GLU A 26 14.39 7.85 14.98
N ASP A 27 15.17 8.67 15.68
CA ASP A 27 14.95 8.96 17.11
C ASP A 27 13.67 9.78 17.38
N ALA A 28 13.22 10.62 16.41
CA ALA A 28 12.02 11.44 16.57
C ALA A 28 10.71 10.61 16.50
N ILE A 29 10.72 9.47 15.83
CA ILE A 29 9.55 8.57 15.75
C ILE A 29 9.37 7.79 17.08
N SER A 30 10.45 7.56 17.84
CA SER A 30 10.46 6.70 19.02
C SER A 30 10.06 7.37 20.35
N SER A 31 9.86 8.69 20.42
CA SER A 31 9.68 9.41 21.70
C SER A 31 8.26 9.85 22.04
N ALA A 32 7.24 9.58 21.20
CA ALA A 32 5.86 9.87 21.53
C ALA A 32 5.27 8.75 22.40
N SER A 33 4.95 9.05 23.66
CA SER A 33 4.18 8.15 24.55
C SER A 33 2.84 7.81 23.89
N THR A 34 2.76 6.62 23.31
CA THR A 34 1.60 6.18 22.53
C THR A 34 0.67 5.39 23.43
N THR A 35 -0.50 5.93 23.70
CA THR A 35 -1.63 5.16 24.21
C THR A 35 -2.11 4.28 23.05
N ALA A 36 -1.98 2.96 23.17
CA ALA A 36 -2.49 2.04 22.15
C ALA A 36 -4.00 2.27 21.96
N VAL A 37 -4.40 2.52 20.72
CA VAL A 37 -5.81 2.73 20.36
C VAL A 37 -6.47 1.36 20.20
N ALA A 38 -7.70 1.18 20.69
CA ALA A 38 -8.44 -0.06 20.46
C ALA A 38 -8.62 -0.29 18.94
N PRO A 39 -8.20 -1.42 18.41
CA PRO A 39 -8.21 -1.66 16.96
C PRO A 39 -9.65 -1.75 16.43
N VAL A 40 -9.91 -1.10 15.30
CA VAL A 40 -11.23 -0.98 14.65
C VAL A 40 -11.13 -1.60 13.25
N GLY A 41 -11.93 -2.63 12.97
CA GLY A 41 -12.05 -3.21 11.64
C GLY A 41 -12.94 -2.38 10.70
N VAL A 42 -12.68 -2.50 9.38
CA VAL A 42 -13.55 -1.92 8.35
C VAL A 42 -14.14 -3.05 7.52
N GLU A 43 -15.45 -3.01 7.31
CA GLU A 43 -16.16 -4.00 6.51
C GLU A 43 -16.92 -3.33 5.38
N VAL A 44 -16.74 -3.84 4.17
CA VAL A 44 -17.42 -3.44 2.95
C VAL A 44 -18.26 -4.63 2.48
N ARG A 45 -19.58 -4.45 2.28
CA ARG A 45 -20.52 -5.51 1.88
C ARG A 45 -21.37 -5.08 0.69
N GLY A 46 -21.26 -5.79 -0.43
CA GLY A 46 -22.10 -5.65 -1.62
C GLY A 46 -22.10 -4.26 -2.23
N LEU A 47 -21.00 -3.52 -2.06
CA LEU A 47 -20.93 -2.11 -2.42
C LEU A 47 -21.02 -1.93 -3.94
N THR A 48 -22.00 -1.13 -4.39
CA THR A 48 -22.26 -0.91 -5.83
C THR A 48 -22.47 0.57 -6.09
N LYS A 49 -21.86 1.08 -7.17
CA LYS A 49 -22.03 2.45 -7.64
C LYS A 49 -21.95 2.56 -9.16
N THR A 50 -22.96 3.22 -9.74
CA THR A 50 -23.02 3.49 -11.18
C THR A 50 -23.07 5.01 -11.41
N PHE A 51 -22.29 5.49 -12.36
CA PHE A 51 -22.31 6.87 -12.85
C PHE A 51 -22.73 6.86 -14.34
N GLY A 52 -23.95 7.29 -14.62
CA GLY A 52 -24.50 7.20 -15.96
C GLY A 52 -24.52 5.75 -16.47
N ARG A 53 -23.69 5.43 -17.47
CA ARG A 53 -23.58 4.06 -18.02
C ARG A 53 -22.40 3.27 -17.44
N VAL A 54 -21.55 3.91 -16.63
CA VAL A 54 -20.34 3.28 -16.08
C VAL A 54 -20.62 2.77 -14.68
N ARG A 55 -20.49 1.46 -14.46
CA ARG A 55 -20.52 0.84 -13.14
C ARG A 55 -19.12 0.89 -12.56
N ALA A 56 -18.87 1.91 -11.73
CA ALA A 56 -17.55 2.16 -11.15
C ALA A 56 -17.20 1.17 -10.03
N VAL A 57 -18.21 0.66 -9.29
CA VAL A 57 -18.07 -0.38 -8.26
C VAL A 57 -19.23 -1.35 -8.42
N ASP A 58 -18.98 -2.64 -8.41
CA ASP A 58 -19.96 -3.71 -8.73
C ASP A 58 -19.85 -4.85 -7.72
N ASP A 59 -20.78 -4.89 -6.76
CA ASP A 59 -20.93 -5.91 -5.72
C ASP A 59 -19.63 -6.19 -4.94
N LEU A 60 -18.91 -5.11 -4.59
CA LEU A 60 -17.61 -5.19 -3.93
C LEU A 60 -17.78 -5.50 -2.44
N SER A 61 -17.16 -6.58 -1.98
CA SER A 61 -17.15 -7.00 -0.58
C SER A 61 -15.74 -7.36 -0.14
N PHE A 62 -15.25 -6.78 0.96
CA PHE A 62 -13.96 -7.10 1.59
C PHE A 62 -13.91 -6.62 3.03
N THR A 63 -12.89 -7.08 3.77
CA THR A 63 -12.63 -6.67 5.15
C THR A 63 -11.23 -6.08 5.28
N VAL A 64 -11.09 -5.11 6.19
CA VAL A 64 -9.81 -4.56 6.62
C VAL A 64 -9.61 -4.96 8.07
N GLU A 65 -8.58 -5.77 8.30
CA GLU A 65 -8.31 -6.31 9.63
C GLU A 65 -7.77 -5.22 10.57
N PRO A 66 -8.18 -5.24 11.84
CA PRO A 66 -7.72 -4.28 12.83
C PRO A 66 -6.20 -4.32 13.05
N GLY A 67 -5.59 -3.14 13.26
CA GLY A 67 -4.18 -3.03 13.66
C GLY A 67 -3.16 -3.42 12.58
N GLN A 68 -3.59 -3.46 11.33
CA GLN A 68 -2.76 -3.85 10.18
C GLN A 68 -2.81 -2.81 9.07
N VAL A 69 -1.80 -2.84 8.20
CA VAL A 69 -1.80 -2.09 6.94
C VAL A 69 -2.40 -2.97 5.85
N THR A 70 -3.55 -2.56 5.33
CA THR A 70 -4.19 -3.22 4.16
C THR A 70 -3.98 -2.36 2.92
N GLY A 71 -3.30 -2.91 1.91
CA GLY A 71 -3.16 -2.32 0.60
C GLY A 71 -4.40 -2.55 -0.26
N PHE A 72 -5.01 -1.49 -0.78
CA PHE A 72 -6.15 -1.55 -1.71
C PHE A 72 -5.64 -1.31 -3.12
N LEU A 73 -5.32 -2.39 -3.82
CA LEU A 73 -4.58 -2.42 -5.07
C LEU A 73 -5.50 -2.56 -6.28
N GLY A 74 -5.21 -1.84 -7.35
CA GLY A 74 -5.93 -1.97 -8.62
C GLY A 74 -5.47 -0.93 -9.64
N PRO A 75 -5.68 -1.15 -10.94
CA PRO A 75 -5.35 -0.18 -11.98
C PRO A 75 -6.15 1.12 -11.82
N ASN A 76 -5.75 2.13 -12.58
CA ASN A 76 -6.53 3.37 -12.65
C ASN A 76 -7.91 3.07 -13.25
N GLY A 77 -8.96 3.64 -12.66
CA GLY A 77 -10.34 3.35 -13.04
C GLY A 77 -10.96 2.09 -12.40
N ALA A 78 -10.21 1.31 -11.61
CA ALA A 78 -10.73 0.11 -10.93
C ALA A 78 -11.77 0.37 -9.84
N GLY A 79 -12.11 1.64 -9.55
CA GLY A 79 -13.11 2.00 -8.54
C GLY A 79 -12.55 2.30 -7.15
N LYS A 80 -11.23 2.34 -6.96
CA LYS A 80 -10.58 2.56 -5.65
C LYS A 80 -11.08 3.83 -4.95
N THR A 81 -10.82 5.00 -5.54
CA THR A 81 -11.24 6.30 -4.98
C THR A 81 -12.76 6.37 -4.75
N THR A 82 -13.56 5.82 -5.67
CA THR A 82 -15.03 5.76 -5.51
C THR A 82 -15.40 4.94 -4.28
N THR A 83 -14.77 3.79 -4.08
CA THR A 83 -14.98 2.93 -2.91
C THR A 83 -14.62 3.65 -1.62
N LEU A 84 -13.45 4.31 -1.56
CA LEU A 84 -13.04 5.08 -0.38
C LEU A 84 -13.97 6.25 -0.08
N ARG A 85 -14.44 6.96 -1.11
CA ARG A 85 -15.42 8.05 -0.94
C ARG A 85 -16.78 7.53 -0.44
N MET A 86 -17.23 6.36 -0.90
CA MET A 86 -18.44 5.73 -0.37
C MET A 86 -18.26 5.28 1.08
N ALA A 87 -17.11 4.71 1.41
CA ALA A 87 -16.79 4.29 2.78
C ALA A 87 -16.86 5.46 3.78
N LEU A 88 -16.45 6.65 3.34
CA LEU A 88 -16.49 7.89 4.14
C LEU A 88 -17.81 8.67 4.02
N GLY A 89 -18.81 8.13 3.33
CA GLY A 89 -20.10 8.77 3.15
C GLY A 89 -20.10 10.01 2.26
N LEU A 90 -19.02 10.25 1.50
CA LEU A 90 -18.91 11.38 0.55
C LEU A 90 -19.68 11.12 -0.76
N ILE A 91 -19.90 9.84 -1.07
CA ILE A 91 -20.74 9.40 -2.19
C ILE A 91 -21.71 8.36 -1.63
N ALA A 92 -23.00 8.53 -1.90
CA ALA A 92 -24.00 7.53 -1.54
C ALA A 92 -23.86 6.31 -2.48
N PRO A 93 -23.72 5.07 -1.96
CA PRO A 93 -23.77 3.87 -2.76
C PRO A 93 -25.18 3.65 -3.31
N ASP A 94 -25.28 2.97 -4.47
CA ASP A 94 -26.57 2.52 -5.00
C ASP A 94 -27.06 1.29 -4.25
N ARG A 95 -26.12 0.43 -3.80
CA ARG A 95 -26.35 -0.75 -2.96
C ARG A 95 -25.17 -1.02 -2.05
N GLY A 96 -25.40 -1.82 -1.02
CA GLY A 96 -24.37 -2.24 -0.09
C GLY A 96 -24.08 -1.23 1.01
N THR A 97 -23.13 -1.55 1.85
CA THR A 97 -22.77 -0.75 3.03
C THR A 97 -21.29 -0.84 3.33
N THR A 98 -20.78 0.21 4.00
CA THR A 98 -19.45 0.17 4.64
C THR A 98 -19.63 0.52 6.10
N THR A 99 -18.96 -0.23 6.98
CA THR A 99 -19.02 -0.02 8.44
C THR A 99 -17.62 -0.04 9.07
N PHE A 100 -17.51 0.72 10.14
CA PHE A 100 -16.37 0.77 11.06
C PHE A 100 -16.83 0.15 12.38
N ASN A 101 -16.35 -1.04 12.72
CA ASN A 101 -16.89 -1.87 13.82
C ASN A 101 -18.44 -1.99 13.78
N GLY A 102 -19.01 -2.24 12.62
CA GLY A 102 -20.44 -2.40 12.43
C GLY A 102 -21.25 -1.09 12.32
N VAL A 103 -20.62 0.08 12.49
CA VAL A 103 -21.29 1.39 12.42
C VAL A 103 -20.92 2.12 11.12
N PRO A 104 -21.88 2.55 10.29
CA PRO A 104 -21.61 3.38 9.11
C PRO A 104 -20.97 4.71 9.49
N TYR A 105 -20.06 5.23 8.66
CA TYR A 105 -19.34 6.49 8.90
C TYR A 105 -20.28 7.66 9.28
N SER A 106 -21.40 7.80 8.57
CA SER A 106 -22.39 8.85 8.80
C SER A 106 -23.10 8.78 10.17
N ARG A 107 -22.97 7.65 10.89
CA ARG A 107 -23.56 7.43 12.21
C ARG A 107 -22.51 7.36 13.33
N LEU A 108 -21.23 7.51 12.99
CA LEU A 108 -20.18 7.51 14.01
C LEU A 108 -20.31 8.74 14.90
N PRO A 109 -20.29 8.58 16.22
CA PRO A 109 -20.12 9.71 17.13
C PRO A 109 -18.70 10.25 16.97
N GLU A 110 -18.52 11.56 16.86
CA GLU A 110 -17.22 12.22 16.69
C GLU A 110 -16.33 11.56 15.59
N PRO A 111 -16.78 11.51 14.31
CA PRO A 111 -16.13 10.69 13.28
C PRO A 111 -14.65 11.02 13.09
N ALA A 112 -14.24 12.28 13.29
CA ALA A 112 -12.84 12.70 13.21
C ALA A 112 -11.93 12.04 14.26
N ARG A 113 -12.48 11.53 15.36
CA ARG A 113 -11.74 10.79 16.38
C ARG A 113 -11.66 9.29 16.10
N GLN A 114 -12.46 8.80 15.16
CA GLN A 114 -12.50 7.37 14.82
C GLN A 114 -11.85 7.07 13.49
N VAL A 115 -12.05 7.95 12.49
CA VAL A 115 -11.56 7.76 11.13
C VAL A 115 -10.88 9.02 10.63
N GLY A 116 -9.60 8.93 10.31
CA GLY A 116 -8.85 9.94 9.59
C GLY A 116 -8.74 9.58 8.12
N ALA A 117 -8.85 10.56 7.23
CA ALA A 117 -8.78 10.30 5.80
C ALA A 117 -7.92 11.32 5.05
N VAL A 118 -7.21 10.85 4.03
CA VAL A 118 -6.55 11.67 3.00
C VAL A 118 -6.98 11.12 1.64
N LEU A 119 -7.88 11.82 0.97
CA LEU A 119 -8.30 11.48 -0.40
C LEU A 119 -7.68 12.42 -1.44
N GLU A 120 -7.52 13.68 -1.06
CA GLU A 120 -6.91 14.72 -1.87
C GLU A 120 -6.10 15.67 -0.96
N THR A 121 -4.95 16.13 -1.43
CA THR A 121 -4.11 17.07 -0.69
C THR A 121 -4.31 18.50 -1.19
N ALA A 122 -5.48 19.06 -0.92
CA ALA A 122 -5.79 20.45 -1.23
C ALA A 122 -5.54 21.36 -0.02
N PHE A 123 -4.67 22.36 -0.18
CA PHE A 123 -4.33 23.32 0.87
C PHE A 123 -4.52 24.75 0.37
N HIS A 124 -4.97 25.62 1.28
CA HIS A 124 -4.99 27.03 0.98
C HIS A 124 -3.55 27.55 0.96
N PRO A 125 -3.00 28.02 -0.18
CA PRO A 125 -1.58 28.28 -0.35
C PRO A 125 -1.04 29.40 0.58
N ALA A 126 -1.88 30.33 0.98
CA ALA A 126 -1.49 31.45 1.86
C ALA A 126 -1.51 31.09 3.35
N ARG A 127 -2.08 29.94 3.75
CA ARG A 127 -2.07 29.51 5.16
C ARG A 127 -0.75 28.83 5.49
N THR A 128 -0.27 29.03 6.72
CA THR A 128 0.84 28.22 7.24
C THR A 128 0.37 26.83 7.58
N GLY A 129 1.29 25.84 7.59
CA GLY A 129 0.94 24.45 7.95
C GLY A 129 0.24 24.38 9.32
N ARG A 130 0.76 25.11 10.32
CA ARG A 130 0.15 25.19 11.66
C ARG A 130 -1.26 25.77 11.62
N ASN A 131 -1.48 26.88 10.90
CA ASN A 131 -2.80 27.49 10.80
C ASN A 131 -3.79 26.63 10.01
N HIS A 132 -3.32 25.89 9.02
CA HIS A 132 -4.13 24.90 8.31
C HIS A 132 -4.71 23.89 9.31
N LEU A 133 -3.88 23.24 10.11
CA LEU A 133 -4.30 22.24 11.10
C LEU A 133 -5.20 22.84 12.19
N ARG A 134 -4.92 24.07 12.65
CA ARG A 134 -5.76 24.76 13.63
C ARG A 134 -7.18 25.04 13.13
N VAL A 135 -7.35 25.30 11.83
CA VAL A 135 -8.68 25.45 11.22
C VAL A 135 -9.44 24.13 11.30
N TYR A 136 -8.79 23.00 10.96
CA TYR A 136 -9.41 21.67 11.07
C TYR A 136 -9.71 21.28 12.51
N CYS A 137 -8.81 21.58 13.48
CA CYS A 137 -9.10 21.37 14.88
C CYS A 137 -10.41 22.07 15.32
N ARG A 138 -10.55 23.34 14.95
CA ARG A 138 -11.77 24.11 15.30
C ARG A 138 -13.02 23.56 14.62
N ALA A 139 -12.92 23.21 13.33
CA ALA A 139 -14.05 22.64 12.59
C ALA A 139 -14.52 21.29 13.16
N ALA A 140 -13.58 20.48 13.66
CA ALA A 140 -13.87 19.17 14.25
C ALA A 140 -14.08 19.19 15.78
N GLY A 141 -14.12 20.36 16.43
CA GLY A 141 -14.24 20.45 17.88
C GLY A 141 -13.05 19.88 18.66
N LEU A 142 -11.87 19.85 18.05
CA LEU A 142 -10.65 19.30 18.66
C LEU A 142 -9.81 20.39 19.33
N PRO A 143 -9.03 20.05 20.38
CA PRO A 143 -8.10 20.98 21.00
C PRO A 143 -7.07 21.51 19.98
N VAL A 144 -6.85 22.83 19.96
CA VAL A 144 -5.93 23.47 19.02
C VAL A 144 -4.46 23.03 19.23
N SER A 145 -4.11 22.55 20.43
CA SER A 145 -2.81 21.97 20.76
C SER A 145 -2.49 20.71 19.94
N ARG A 146 -3.50 19.99 19.44
CA ARG A 146 -3.30 18.83 18.56
C ARG A 146 -2.56 19.19 17.28
N ALA A 147 -2.71 20.44 16.79
CA ALA A 147 -2.00 20.90 15.61
C ALA A 147 -0.48 20.82 15.76
N ASP A 148 0.06 21.17 16.91
CA ASP A 148 1.49 21.11 17.16
C ASP A 148 1.98 19.67 17.35
N ALA A 149 1.19 18.85 18.07
CA ALA A 149 1.49 17.43 18.29
C ALA A 149 1.56 16.64 16.95
N VAL A 150 0.61 16.83 16.03
CA VAL A 150 0.65 16.12 14.75
C VAL A 150 1.72 16.66 13.78
N LEU A 151 2.08 17.96 13.88
CA LEU A 151 3.22 18.51 13.12
C LEU A 151 4.54 17.86 13.55
N ASP A 152 4.70 17.63 14.84
CA ASP A 152 5.86 16.93 15.38
C ASP A 152 5.88 15.48 14.90
N GLN A 153 4.77 14.78 15.02
CA GLN A 153 4.61 13.39 14.62
C GLN A 153 4.98 13.13 13.13
N VAL A 154 4.67 14.09 12.23
CA VAL A 154 5.01 13.96 10.80
C VAL A 154 6.33 14.67 10.42
N GLY A 155 7.07 15.21 11.39
CA GLY A 155 8.36 15.88 11.18
C GLY A 155 8.24 17.23 10.46
N LEU A 156 7.12 17.95 10.61
CA LEU A 156 6.89 19.25 10.00
C LEU A 156 7.02 20.45 10.98
N THR A 157 7.42 20.22 12.22
CA THR A 157 7.63 21.29 13.23
C THR A 157 8.53 22.43 12.72
N PRO A 158 9.69 22.18 12.04
CA PRO A 158 10.55 23.24 11.54
C PRO A 158 9.89 24.12 10.45
N ALA A 159 8.90 23.56 9.74
CA ALA A 159 8.18 24.23 8.66
C ALA A 159 6.80 24.73 9.06
N ALA A 160 6.38 24.57 10.32
CA ALA A 160 5.04 24.86 10.82
C ALA A 160 4.54 26.28 10.49
N HIS A 161 5.43 27.26 10.48
CA HIS A 161 5.15 28.68 10.22
C HIS A 161 5.31 29.10 8.74
N ARG A 162 5.81 28.20 7.87
CA ARG A 162 5.90 28.47 6.43
C ARG A 162 4.52 28.29 5.79
N LYS A 163 4.22 29.09 4.76
CA LYS A 163 3.00 28.97 3.96
C LYS A 163 2.99 27.64 3.21
N ALA A 164 1.85 26.93 3.22
CA ALA A 164 1.70 25.61 2.58
C ALA A 164 1.90 25.65 1.05
N GLY A 165 1.67 26.80 0.42
CA GLY A 165 1.99 27.01 -1.00
C GLY A 165 3.48 26.85 -1.33
N GLY A 166 4.38 27.07 -0.38
CA GLY A 166 5.82 26.86 -0.51
C GLY A 166 6.32 25.49 -0.03
N TYR A 167 5.43 24.56 0.29
CA TYR A 167 5.80 23.20 0.66
C TYR A 167 6.16 22.36 -0.56
N SER A 168 7.19 21.50 -0.42
CA SER A 168 7.45 20.44 -1.39
C SER A 168 6.28 19.45 -1.42
N LEU A 169 6.22 18.59 -2.42
CA LEU A 169 5.16 17.57 -2.51
C LEU A 169 5.17 16.67 -1.27
N GLY A 170 6.33 16.17 -0.85
CA GLY A 170 6.47 15.36 0.37
C GLY A 170 6.00 16.10 1.63
N MET A 171 6.29 17.40 1.77
CA MET A 171 5.77 18.20 2.88
C MET A 171 4.25 18.36 2.82
N ARG A 172 3.65 18.44 1.63
CA ARG A 172 2.20 18.49 1.46
C ARG A 172 1.56 17.17 1.85
N GLN A 173 2.13 16.04 1.45
CA GLN A 173 1.66 14.72 1.85
C GLN A 173 1.72 14.52 3.36
N ARG A 174 2.84 14.90 3.99
CA ARG A 174 2.98 14.89 5.45
C ARG A 174 1.95 15.79 6.14
N LEU A 175 1.63 16.96 5.58
CA LEU A 175 0.58 17.84 6.12
C LEU A 175 -0.81 17.23 5.98
N GLY A 176 -1.09 16.50 4.87
CA GLY A 176 -2.32 15.72 4.69
C GLY A 176 -2.46 14.64 5.77
N LEU A 177 -1.41 13.85 5.99
CA LEU A 177 -1.37 12.85 7.07
C LEU A 177 -1.55 13.49 8.44
N ALA A 178 -0.90 14.63 8.72
CA ALA A 178 -1.10 15.39 9.95
C ALA A 178 -2.58 15.79 10.13
N THR A 179 -3.25 16.20 9.05
CA THR A 179 -4.68 16.55 9.08
C THR A 179 -5.53 15.33 9.43
N ALA A 180 -5.26 14.18 8.83
CA ALA A 180 -5.97 12.93 9.14
C ALA A 180 -5.76 12.47 10.58
N LEU A 181 -4.61 12.76 11.18
CA LEU A 181 -4.24 12.35 12.55
C LEU A 181 -4.72 13.31 13.65
N LEU A 182 -5.33 14.44 13.32
CA LEU A 182 -5.75 15.44 14.30
C LEU A 182 -6.65 14.87 15.40
N GLY A 183 -7.62 14.04 15.03
CA GLY A 183 -8.56 13.41 15.94
C GLY A 183 -8.02 12.23 16.73
N ASP A 184 -6.78 11.83 16.47
CA ASP A 184 -6.19 10.60 17.02
C ASP A 184 -6.95 9.32 16.63
N PRO A 185 -7.28 9.14 15.33
CA PRO A 185 -8.24 8.15 14.89
C PRO A 185 -7.69 6.72 14.98
N ALA A 186 -8.59 5.75 15.22
CA ALA A 186 -8.27 4.32 15.19
C ALA A 186 -8.07 3.79 13.76
N VAL A 187 -8.71 4.40 12.77
CA VAL A 187 -8.65 4.00 11.35
C VAL A 187 -8.10 5.14 10.50
N LEU A 188 -7.24 4.81 9.57
CA LEU A 188 -6.75 5.72 8.53
C LEU A 188 -7.13 5.20 7.14
N VAL A 189 -7.71 6.07 6.32
CA VAL A 189 -8.08 5.80 4.92
C VAL A 189 -7.31 6.75 4.03
N LEU A 190 -6.39 6.22 3.23
CA LEU A 190 -5.43 6.98 2.44
C LEU A 190 -5.56 6.62 0.97
N ASP A 191 -5.82 7.61 0.12
CA ASP A 191 -5.93 7.41 -1.33
C ASP A 191 -4.65 7.85 -2.02
N GLU A 192 -3.90 6.89 -2.60
CA GLU A 192 -2.66 7.10 -3.36
C GLU A 192 -1.63 8.02 -2.64
N PRO A 193 -1.32 7.81 -1.35
CA PRO A 193 -0.52 8.77 -0.58
C PRO A 193 0.95 8.83 -0.99
N ALA A 194 1.46 7.83 -1.72
CA ALA A 194 2.82 7.77 -2.22
C ALA A 194 3.01 8.49 -3.56
N ASN A 195 1.90 8.86 -4.23
CA ASN A 195 1.98 9.45 -5.57
C ASN A 195 2.85 10.71 -5.62
N GLY A 196 3.85 10.64 -6.51
CA GLY A 196 4.76 11.75 -6.78
C GLY A 196 5.78 12.03 -5.68
N LEU A 197 5.90 11.17 -4.68
CA LEU A 197 6.99 11.24 -3.72
C LEU A 197 8.30 10.74 -4.33
N ASP A 198 9.40 11.30 -3.88
CA ASP A 198 10.73 10.77 -4.13
C ASP A 198 10.99 9.48 -3.31
N PRO A 199 12.05 8.71 -3.60
CA PRO A 199 12.35 7.47 -2.90
C PRO A 199 12.47 7.63 -1.37
N GLU A 200 13.02 8.75 -0.89
CA GLU A 200 13.15 9.05 0.54
C GLU A 200 11.75 9.28 1.17
N GLY A 201 10.89 10.03 0.48
CA GLY A 201 9.50 10.26 0.90
C GLY A 201 8.68 8.97 0.96
N ILE A 202 8.86 8.06 -0.01
CA ILE A 202 8.21 6.75 -0.02
C ILE A 202 8.71 5.89 1.16
N GLN A 203 10.01 5.86 1.41
CA GLN A 203 10.59 5.10 2.53
C GLN A 203 10.08 5.64 3.89
N TRP A 204 10.05 6.96 4.05
CA TRP A 204 9.49 7.60 5.25
C TRP A 204 8.00 7.24 5.43
N LEU A 205 7.18 7.37 4.38
CA LEU A 205 5.74 7.06 4.41
C LEU A 205 5.52 5.61 4.84
N ARG A 206 6.25 4.68 4.26
CA ARG A 206 6.21 3.25 4.60
C ARG A 206 6.50 3.00 6.08
N GLY A 207 7.62 3.52 6.58
CA GLY A 207 8.00 3.39 7.99
C GLY A 207 6.93 3.98 8.91
N PHE A 208 6.39 5.14 8.52
CA PHE A 208 5.36 5.83 9.28
C PHE A 208 4.03 5.04 9.35
N LEU A 209 3.54 4.51 8.22
CA LEU A 209 2.30 3.72 8.20
C LEU A 209 2.44 2.41 9.00
N ARG A 210 3.59 1.73 8.89
CA ARG A 210 3.87 0.52 9.67
C ARG A 210 3.97 0.83 11.17
N HIS A 211 4.60 1.93 11.56
CA HIS A 211 4.64 2.38 12.95
C HIS A 211 3.22 2.64 13.49
N LEU A 212 2.37 3.34 12.73
CA LEU A 212 0.98 3.59 13.13
C LEU A 212 0.18 2.30 13.32
N ALA A 213 0.38 1.30 12.46
CA ALA A 213 -0.33 0.03 12.56
C ALA A 213 0.24 -0.88 13.67
N HIS A 214 1.54 -1.19 13.62
CA HIS A 214 2.11 -2.25 14.45
C HIS A 214 2.44 -1.79 15.87
N GLU A 215 2.81 -0.51 16.06
CA GLU A 215 3.18 -0.01 17.38
C GLU A 215 2.03 0.76 18.06
N GLN A 216 1.19 1.45 17.27
CA GLN A 216 0.05 2.19 17.81
C GLN A 216 -1.28 1.45 17.68
N GLY A 217 -1.32 0.29 17.04
CA GLY A 217 -2.51 -0.54 16.88
C GLY A 217 -3.58 0.04 15.94
N ARG A 218 -3.22 1.02 15.08
CA ARG A 218 -4.19 1.64 14.15
C ARG A 218 -4.43 0.75 12.95
N THR A 219 -5.64 0.81 12.43
CA THR A 219 -6.00 0.16 11.16
C THR A 219 -5.74 1.10 10.01
N VAL A 220 -4.98 0.68 9.01
CA VAL A 220 -4.62 1.51 7.86
C VAL A 220 -5.10 0.86 6.58
N LEU A 221 -5.96 1.58 5.84
CA LEU A 221 -6.36 1.23 4.46
C LEU A 221 -5.70 2.21 3.50
N VAL A 222 -4.78 1.72 2.69
CA VAL A 222 -4.03 2.56 1.73
C VAL A 222 -4.25 2.08 0.32
N SER A 223 -4.74 2.96 -0.57
CA SER A 223 -4.85 2.63 -1.99
C SER A 223 -3.52 2.85 -2.70
N SER A 224 -3.24 2.00 -3.68
CA SER A 224 -2.15 2.18 -4.64
C SER A 224 -2.49 1.50 -5.97
N HIS A 225 -1.91 1.97 -7.05
CA HIS A 225 -1.89 1.28 -8.34
C HIS A 225 -0.54 0.57 -8.56
N LEU A 226 0.45 0.78 -7.69
CA LEU A 226 1.79 0.19 -7.77
C LEU A 226 1.93 -0.96 -6.77
N LEU A 227 2.05 -2.16 -7.30
CA LEU A 227 2.20 -3.36 -6.48
C LEU A 227 3.44 -3.31 -5.59
N ALA A 228 4.57 -2.85 -6.13
CA ALA A 228 5.84 -2.79 -5.40
C ALA A 228 5.76 -1.93 -4.13
N GLU A 229 4.93 -0.88 -4.11
CA GLU A 229 4.68 -0.08 -2.90
C GLU A 229 3.91 -0.88 -1.85
N VAL A 230 2.86 -1.59 -2.30
CA VAL A 230 2.01 -2.41 -1.44
C VAL A 230 2.81 -3.56 -0.83
N GLU A 231 3.62 -4.26 -1.63
CA GLU A 231 4.46 -5.38 -1.17
C GLU A 231 5.42 -5.02 -0.03
N GLN A 232 5.85 -3.78 0.01
CA GLN A 232 6.82 -3.30 0.99
C GLN A 232 6.19 -2.64 2.22
N THR A 233 4.89 -2.32 2.14
CA THR A 233 4.20 -1.54 3.18
C THR A 233 3.10 -2.34 3.87
N ALA A 234 2.31 -3.11 3.11
CA ALA A 234 1.10 -3.76 3.58
C ALA A 234 1.36 -5.13 4.22
N ASP A 235 0.49 -5.52 5.13
CA ASP A 235 0.40 -6.86 5.71
C ASP A 235 -0.58 -7.72 4.90
N ARG A 236 -1.67 -7.10 4.46
CA ARG A 236 -2.73 -7.72 3.65
C ARG A 236 -3.03 -6.88 2.43
N VAL A 237 -3.58 -7.52 1.41
CA VAL A 237 -3.94 -6.85 0.15
C VAL A 237 -5.35 -7.20 -0.26
N VAL A 238 -6.06 -6.21 -0.77
CA VAL A 238 -7.33 -6.32 -1.48
C VAL A 238 -7.08 -5.87 -2.91
N ILE A 239 -7.19 -6.79 -3.87
CA ILE A 239 -6.98 -6.51 -5.30
C ILE A 239 -8.34 -6.31 -5.94
N VAL A 240 -8.50 -5.19 -6.65
CA VAL A 240 -9.73 -4.85 -7.37
C VAL A 240 -9.46 -4.59 -8.84
N GLY A 241 -10.42 -4.99 -9.69
CA GLY A 241 -10.40 -4.75 -11.12
C GLY A 241 -11.81 -4.54 -11.64
N ALA A 242 -12.02 -3.57 -12.54
CA ALA A 242 -13.34 -3.23 -13.10
C ALA A 242 -14.46 -3.11 -12.05
N GLY A 243 -14.17 -2.54 -10.89
CA GLY A 243 -15.11 -2.32 -9.79
C GLY A 243 -15.41 -3.55 -8.93
N LYS A 244 -14.78 -4.69 -9.16
CA LYS A 244 -15.02 -5.96 -8.46
C LYS A 244 -13.82 -6.38 -7.62
N LEU A 245 -14.09 -7.17 -6.57
CA LEU A 245 -13.03 -7.89 -5.86
C LEU A 245 -12.45 -8.98 -6.78
N VAL A 246 -11.15 -8.90 -6.99
CA VAL A 246 -10.41 -9.93 -7.71
C VAL A 246 -9.83 -10.93 -6.71
N ARG A 247 -9.19 -10.42 -5.65
CA ARG A 247 -8.60 -11.24 -4.60
C ARG A 247 -8.38 -10.46 -3.31
N GLN A 248 -8.41 -11.18 -2.17
CA GLN A 248 -8.03 -10.66 -0.86
C GLN A 248 -7.22 -11.71 -0.11
N GLY A 249 -6.19 -11.29 0.62
CA GLY A 249 -5.37 -12.17 1.46
C GLY A 249 -4.15 -11.48 2.03
N SER A 250 -3.36 -12.20 2.82
CA SER A 250 -2.03 -11.76 3.21
C SER A 250 -1.08 -11.79 2.01
N LEU A 251 0.00 -11.03 2.08
CA LEU A 251 1.06 -11.07 1.04
C LEU A 251 1.65 -12.48 0.89
N ALA A 252 1.76 -13.24 1.99
CA ALA A 252 2.25 -14.61 1.97
C ALA A 252 1.31 -15.55 1.24
N GLU A 253 -0.01 -15.47 1.50
CA GLU A 253 -1.05 -16.25 0.81
C GLU A 253 -1.11 -15.93 -0.69
N LEU A 254 -0.92 -14.66 -1.05
CA LEU A 254 -0.94 -14.24 -2.45
C LEU A 254 0.31 -14.69 -3.22
N ARG A 255 1.47 -14.74 -2.56
CA ARG A 255 2.73 -15.24 -3.15
C ARG A 255 2.77 -16.76 -3.30
N SER A 256 2.12 -17.50 -2.41
CA SER A 256 2.10 -18.97 -2.47
C SER A 256 1.22 -19.54 -3.58
N GLY A 257 0.51 -18.69 -4.32
CA GLY A 257 -0.36 -19.09 -5.45
C GLY A 257 -1.75 -19.54 -5.03
N ALA A 258 -2.71 -19.39 -5.97
CA ALA A 258 -4.15 -19.54 -5.71
C ALA A 258 -4.65 -20.95 -5.40
N ASP A 259 -3.83 -21.96 -5.52
CA ASP A 259 -4.31 -23.35 -5.60
C ASP A 259 -4.16 -24.18 -4.32
N GLY A 260 -3.98 -23.53 -3.18
CA GLY A 260 -4.04 -24.21 -1.86
C GLY A 260 -2.99 -25.31 -1.61
N ASN A 261 -2.19 -25.67 -2.60
CA ASN A 261 -1.26 -26.80 -2.55
C ASN A 261 0.21 -26.42 -2.27
N GLY A 262 0.51 -25.17 -1.93
CA GLY A 262 1.86 -24.76 -1.51
C GLY A 262 3.00 -25.00 -2.52
N ALA A 263 2.69 -25.55 -3.67
CA ALA A 263 3.63 -25.98 -4.68
C ALA A 263 3.78 -24.91 -5.75
N GLY A 264 4.79 -24.08 -5.57
CA GLY A 264 5.18 -23.03 -6.54
C GLY A 264 5.56 -23.59 -7.91
N THR A 265 5.83 -22.72 -8.82
CA THR A 265 6.47 -23.05 -10.10
C THR A 265 7.97 -23.17 -9.85
N VAL A 266 8.61 -24.24 -10.30
CA VAL A 266 10.06 -24.44 -10.21
C VAL A 266 10.65 -24.35 -11.60
N LEU A 267 11.60 -23.44 -11.80
CA LEU A 267 12.42 -23.36 -12.99
C LEU A 267 13.61 -24.30 -12.82
N VAL A 268 13.81 -25.14 -13.81
CA VAL A 268 14.90 -26.13 -13.84
C VAL A 268 15.68 -25.95 -15.11
N ARG A 269 17.01 -25.93 -15.00
CA ARG A 269 17.89 -26.07 -16.17
C ARG A 269 18.74 -27.33 -15.99
N SER A 270 18.73 -28.17 -17.02
CA SER A 270 19.42 -29.44 -17.03
C SER A 270 19.83 -29.83 -18.46
N PRO A 271 21.04 -30.31 -18.70
CA PRO A 271 21.43 -30.88 -20.01
C PRO A 271 20.54 -32.08 -20.39
N GLN A 272 19.89 -32.70 -19.37
CA GLN A 272 19.03 -33.87 -19.56
C GLN A 272 17.55 -33.50 -19.28
N ALA A 273 17.14 -32.27 -19.62
CA ALA A 273 15.77 -31.76 -19.37
C ALA A 273 14.68 -32.71 -19.91
N PRO A 274 14.74 -33.27 -21.13
CA PRO A 274 13.72 -34.19 -21.63
C PRO A 274 13.54 -35.41 -20.71
N ARG A 275 14.65 -36.02 -20.26
CA ARG A 275 14.61 -37.16 -19.33
C ARG A 275 13.99 -36.82 -18.00
N LEU A 276 14.32 -35.64 -17.45
CA LEU A 276 13.72 -35.17 -16.22
C LEU A 276 12.21 -34.90 -16.38
N ALA A 277 11.81 -34.35 -17.52
CA ALA A 277 10.40 -34.11 -17.82
C ALA A 277 9.59 -35.39 -17.85
N GLU A 278 10.11 -36.45 -18.44
CA GLU A 278 9.49 -37.79 -18.45
C GLU A 278 9.30 -38.35 -17.03
N VAL A 279 10.35 -38.29 -16.20
CA VAL A 279 10.33 -38.73 -14.82
C VAL A 279 9.26 -37.99 -13.98
N LEU A 280 9.21 -36.67 -14.15
CA LEU A 280 8.26 -35.84 -13.42
C LEU A 280 6.82 -36.04 -13.92
N ARG A 281 6.60 -36.19 -15.23
CA ARG A 281 5.27 -36.47 -15.79
C ARG A 281 4.76 -37.85 -15.40
N ALA A 282 5.63 -38.89 -15.37
CA ALA A 282 5.30 -40.19 -14.90
C ALA A 282 4.85 -40.21 -13.43
N ALA A 283 5.31 -39.25 -12.63
CA ALA A 283 4.88 -39.04 -11.26
C ALA A 283 3.66 -38.11 -11.11
N GLY A 284 2.95 -37.82 -12.20
CA GLY A 284 1.72 -37.00 -12.20
C GLY A 284 1.95 -35.50 -12.09
N THR A 285 3.18 -35.03 -12.37
CA THR A 285 3.54 -33.60 -12.24
C THR A 285 3.35 -32.87 -13.57
N ALA A 286 2.77 -31.68 -13.52
CA ALA A 286 2.64 -30.80 -14.70
C ALA A 286 4.02 -30.20 -15.04
N VAL A 287 4.55 -30.54 -16.22
CA VAL A 287 5.85 -30.08 -16.71
C VAL A 287 5.71 -29.47 -18.08
N GLU A 288 6.18 -28.25 -18.22
CA GLU A 288 6.26 -27.48 -19.46
C GLU A 288 7.74 -27.35 -19.87
N GLU A 289 8.05 -27.73 -21.10
CA GLU A 289 9.38 -27.54 -21.68
C GLU A 289 9.48 -26.14 -22.26
N THR A 290 10.30 -25.30 -21.64
CA THR A 290 10.45 -23.88 -22.02
C THR A 290 11.72 -23.64 -22.88
N GLY A 291 12.52 -24.68 -23.11
CA GLY A 291 13.72 -24.66 -23.93
C GLY A 291 14.40 -26.03 -23.99
N PRO A 292 15.44 -26.21 -24.79
CA PRO A 292 16.14 -27.51 -24.93
C PRO A 292 16.68 -28.06 -23.61
N GLU A 293 17.10 -27.17 -22.73
CA GLU A 293 17.64 -27.51 -21.38
C GLU A 293 16.81 -26.94 -20.25
N ALA A 294 15.62 -26.38 -20.51
CA ALA A 294 14.84 -25.64 -19.54
C ALA A 294 13.43 -26.23 -19.36
N LEU A 295 13.05 -26.45 -18.11
CA LEU A 295 11.73 -26.91 -17.71
C LEU A 295 11.08 -25.96 -16.72
N THR A 296 9.76 -25.85 -16.82
CA THR A 296 8.92 -25.23 -15.81
C THR A 296 8.06 -26.32 -15.19
N VAL A 297 8.28 -26.59 -13.91
CA VAL A 297 7.59 -27.63 -13.13
C VAL A 297 6.56 -26.97 -12.20
N ARG A 298 5.30 -27.42 -12.28
CA ARG A 298 4.22 -26.91 -11.42
C ARG A 298 3.77 -27.97 -10.45
N GLY A 299 3.43 -27.56 -9.25
CA GLY A 299 2.87 -28.49 -8.25
C GLY A 299 3.90 -29.20 -7.36
N LEU A 300 5.17 -28.85 -7.46
CA LEU A 300 6.24 -29.37 -6.60
C LEU A 300 7.10 -28.23 -6.04
N THR A 301 7.70 -28.48 -4.86
CA THR A 301 8.74 -27.59 -4.32
C THR A 301 10.08 -27.84 -4.98
N SER A 302 11.03 -26.91 -4.89
CA SER A 302 12.41 -27.11 -5.36
C SER A 302 13.04 -28.36 -4.75
N ASP A 303 12.84 -28.60 -3.46
CA ASP A 303 13.38 -29.76 -2.76
C ASP A 303 12.84 -31.07 -3.32
N GLN A 304 11.54 -31.12 -3.62
CA GLN A 304 10.90 -32.30 -4.21
C GLN A 304 11.39 -32.57 -5.64
N VAL A 305 11.58 -31.51 -6.45
CA VAL A 305 12.13 -31.62 -7.79
C VAL A 305 13.58 -32.07 -7.72
N GLY A 306 14.39 -31.46 -6.83
CA GLY A 306 15.78 -31.82 -6.62
C GLY A 306 15.96 -33.28 -6.21
N SER A 307 15.14 -33.77 -5.27
CA SER A 307 15.17 -35.17 -4.81
C SER A 307 14.83 -36.15 -5.94
N ARG A 308 13.84 -35.82 -6.78
CA ARG A 308 13.46 -36.68 -7.94
C ARG A 308 14.53 -36.68 -9.02
N ALA A 309 15.14 -35.50 -9.29
CA ALA A 309 16.25 -35.41 -10.24
C ALA A 309 17.45 -36.25 -9.76
N PHE A 310 17.78 -36.14 -8.47
CA PHE A 310 18.86 -36.93 -7.87
C PHE A 310 18.59 -38.43 -7.98
N THR A 311 17.40 -38.88 -7.63
CA THR A 311 17.00 -40.32 -7.74
C THR A 311 17.06 -40.81 -9.19
N ALA A 312 16.74 -39.97 -10.15
CA ALA A 312 16.80 -40.27 -11.58
C ALA A 312 18.21 -40.17 -12.19
N GLY A 313 19.21 -39.74 -11.41
CA GLY A 313 20.57 -39.50 -11.90
C GLY A 313 20.67 -38.40 -12.93
N VAL A 314 19.85 -37.36 -12.79
CA VAL A 314 19.80 -36.19 -13.70
C VAL A 314 20.58 -35.05 -13.10
N GLU A 315 21.51 -34.50 -13.88
CA GLU A 315 22.29 -33.33 -13.51
C GLU A 315 21.46 -32.07 -13.58
N LEU A 316 21.56 -31.20 -12.56
CA LEU A 316 20.88 -29.91 -12.51
C LEU A 316 21.90 -28.79 -12.55
N HIS A 317 21.74 -27.89 -13.52
CA HIS A 317 22.55 -26.66 -13.61
C HIS A 317 21.87 -25.49 -12.90
N GLU A 318 20.52 -25.48 -12.82
CA GLU A 318 19.75 -24.50 -12.10
C GLU A 318 18.48 -25.16 -11.54
N LEU A 319 18.19 -24.86 -10.28
CA LEU A 319 16.97 -25.26 -9.61
C LEU A 319 16.47 -24.07 -8.79
N ARG A 320 15.49 -23.36 -9.30
CA ARG A 320 14.98 -22.15 -8.70
C ARG A 320 13.48 -22.21 -8.52
N ALA A 321 13.03 -22.09 -7.28
CA ALA A 321 11.61 -21.81 -7.04
C ALA A 321 11.28 -20.44 -7.70
N ARG A 322 10.39 -20.46 -8.68
CA ARG A 322 9.76 -19.26 -9.19
C ARG A 322 8.55 -19.02 -8.26
N THR A 323 8.75 -18.21 -7.24
CA THR A 323 7.59 -17.53 -6.68
C THR A 323 7.05 -16.69 -7.82
N SER A 324 5.83 -17.02 -8.31
CA SER A 324 5.12 -16.07 -9.18
C SER A 324 5.10 -14.76 -8.40
N GLY A 325 5.84 -13.78 -8.87
CA GLY A 325 5.89 -12.49 -8.21
C GLY A 325 4.45 -12.01 -8.11
N LEU A 326 4.10 -11.33 -7.04
CA LEU A 326 2.76 -10.76 -6.90
C LEU A 326 2.39 -9.94 -8.15
N GLU A 327 3.39 -9.43 -8.88
CA GLU A 327 3.26 -8.76 -10.18
C GLU A 327 2.62 -9.66 -11.25
N GLU A 328 3.09 -10.90 -11.39
CA GLU A 328 2.55 -11.82 -12.40
C GLU A 328 1.11 -12.19 -12.06
N VAL A 329 0.83 -12.43 -10.77
CA VAL A 329 -0.53 -12.65 -10.26
C VAL A 329 -1.40 -11.42 -10.50
N TYR A 330 -0.90 -10.25 -10.18
CA TYR A 330 -1.60 -8.99 -10.38
C TYR A 330 -1.91 -8.74 -11.87
N PHE A 331 -0.91 -8.89 -12.75
CA PHE A 331 -1.10 -8.76 -14.20
C PHE A 331 -2.10 -9.78 -14.74
N GLN A 332 -1.97 -11.06 -14.39
CA GLN A 332 -2.92 -12.09 -14.83
C GLN A 332 -4.35 -11.79 -14.38
N LEU A 333 -4.53 -11.26 -13.18
CA LEU A 333 -5.84 -10.97 -12.60
C LEU A 333 -6.44 -9.64 -13.11
N THR A 334 -5.61 -8.72 -13.58
CA THR A 334 -6.06 -7.38 -14.02
C THR A 334 -5.98 -7.17 -15.53
N THR A 335 -5.27 -8.04 -16.27
CA THR A 335 -5.19 -7.98 -17.74
C THR A 335 -6.59 -8.13 -18.36
N GLY A 336 -6.99 -7.14 -19.16
CA GLY A 336 -8.31 -7.10 -19.80
C GLY A 336 -9.39 -6.42 -18.96
N GLN A 337 -9.09 -5.95 -17.75
CA GLN A 337 -10.07 -5.28 -16.86
C GLN A 337 -9.93 -3.75 -16.82
N GLU A 338 -9.12 -3.15 -17.68
CA GLU A 338 -8.99 -1.70 -17.80
C GLU A 338 -10.22 -1.13 -18.50
N GLN A 339 -11.08 -0.40 -17.77
CA GLN A 339 -12.30 0.22 -18.31
C GLN A 339 -12.01 1.44 -19.21
N TYR A 340 -10.78 1.95 -19.25
CA TYR A 340 -10.35 3.12 -19.99
C TYR A 340 -9.04 2.87 -20.77
N ALA A 341 -8.99 1.82 -21.59
CA ALA A 341 -8.07 1.85 -22.71
C ALA A 341 -8.57 2.98 -23.65
N ALA A 342 -7.74 3.99 -23.89
CA ALA A 342 -8.06 5.12 -24.74
C ALA A 342 -8.62 4.61 -26.07
N GLY A 343 -9.91 4.81 -26.32
CA GLY A 343 -10.47 4.61 -27.63
C GLY A 343 -9.71 5.50 -28.63
N PRO A 344 -9.56 5.07 -29.90
CA PRO A 344 -8.84 5.85 -30.90
C PRO A 344 -9.45 7.24 -30.96
N ALA A 345 -8.60 8.27 -30.88
CA ALA A 345 -9.01 9.67 -31.04
C ALA A 345 -9.79 9.79 -32.35
N ALA A 346 -11.03 10.28 -32.25
CA ALA A 346 -11.83 10.57 -33.44
C ALA A 346 -11.05 11.55 -34.32
N PRO A 347 -11.02 11.36 -35.67
CA PRO A 347 -10.33 12.27 -36.55
C PRO A 347 -11.00 13.66 -36.40
N ALA A 348 -10.19 14.68 -36.22
CA ALA A 348 -10.59 16.06 -36.22
C ALA A 348 -11.20 16.37 -37.58
N ASP A 349 -12.53 16.52 -37.65
CA ASP A 349 -13.22 17.02 -38.81
C ASP A 349 -12.76 18.46 -39.06
N GLY A 350 -11.89 18.59 -40.07
CA GLY A 350 -11.50 19.85 -40.66
C GLY A 350 -12.71 20.49 -41.34
N LYS A 351 -13.41 21.37 -40.64
CA LYS A 351 -14.23 22.37 -41.32
C LYS A 351 -13.42 23.63 -41.52
N GLY A 352 -12.91 23.75 -42.77
CA GLY A 352 -12.47 25.02 -43.31
C GLY A 352 -13.61 26.04 -43.28
N ASP A 353 -13.31 27.22 -42.77
CA ASP A 353 -14.13 28.41 -42.90
C ASP A 353 -13.67 29.18 -44.13
N PRO A 354 -14.54 29.43 -45.12
CA PRO A 354 -14.28 30.40 -46.15
C PRO A 354 -15.07 31.66 -45.80
N ARG A 355 -14.43 32.70 -45.27
CA ARG A 355 -14.58 34.11 -45.64
C ARG A 355 -14.06 35.04 -44.56
#